data_1c6e5289a0a90e4275b06e8d066e6d5f
#
_entry.id   1c6e5289a0a90e4275b06e8d066e6d5f
#
_cell.length_a   1.000
_cell.length_b   1.000
_cell.length_c   1.000
_cell.angle_alpha   90.00
_cell.angle_beta   90.00
_cell.angle_gamma   90.00
#
_symmetry.space_group_name_H-M   'P 1'
#
loop_
_entity.id
_entity.type
_entity.pdbx_description
1 polymer ?
#
loop_
_entity_poly.entity_id
_entity_poly.type
_entity_poly.pdbx_seq_one_letter_code
_entity_poly.pdbx_strand_id
1 'polypeptide(L)' 'MLQRSYRVEFETDLKTKQVTAKLPTLNHTADFGDTAEEALAHLRKLATGLIEVLLDEGKELPPSDKTEMGGVFL' A
#
# COMPACT_ATOMS: atom_id res chain seq x y z
N MET A 1 -4.44 -18.45 -8.04
CA MET A 1 -4.65 -17.07 -7.50
C MET A 1 -3.30 -16.46 -7.14
N LEU A 2 -3.04 -15.30 -7.70
CA LEU A 2 -1.82 -14.58 -7.36
C LEU A 2 -2.01 -13.86 -6.05
N GLN A 3 -1.13 -14.16 -5.08
CA GLN A 3 -1.10 -13.44 -3.83
C GLN A 3 0.24 -12.72 -3.74
N ARG A 4 0.16 -11.43 -3.52
CA ARG A 4 1.33 -10.59 -3.35
C ARG A 4 1.22 -9.88 -2.02
N SER A 5 2.35 -9.73 -1.35
CA SER A 5 2.42 -8.99 -0.10
C SER A 5 3.37 -7.82 -0.28
N TYR A 6 2.87 -6.63 -0.05
CA TYR A 6 3.67 -5.43 -0.17
C TYR A 6 3.76 -4.75 1.18
N ARG A 7 4.98 -4.33 1.53
CA ARG A 7 5.21 -3.64 2.79
C ARG A 7 4.57 -2.27 2.77
N VAL A 8 3.88 -1.94 3.86
CA VAL A 8 3.30 -0.62 4.06
C VAL A 8 4.23 0.20 4.93
N GLU A 9 4.54 1.41 4.50
CA GLU A 9 5.27 2.37 5.30
C GLU A 9 4.34 3.48 5.73
N PHE A 10 4.46 3.90 6.99
CA PHE A 10 3.63 4.96 7.54
C PHE A 10 4.47 6.19 7.82
N GLU A 11 3.86 7.34 7.61
CA GLU A 11 4.50 8.62 7.87
C GLU A 11 3.45 9.54 8.48
N THR A 12 3.80 10.23 9.56
CA THR A 12 2.87 11.13 10.24
C THR A 12 3.32 12.57 10.04
N ASP A 13 2.40 13.42 9.58
CA ASP A 13 2.66 14.85 9.47
C ASP A 13 2.52 15.47 10.86
N LEU A 14 3.58 16.10 11.35
CA LEU A 14 3.60 16.68 12.69
C LEU A 14 2.70 17.89 12.82
N LYS A 15 2.39 18.57 11.73
CA LYS A 15 1.53 19.76 11.77
C LYS A 15 0.05 19.40 11.72
N THR A 16 -0.34 18.57 10.77
CA THR A 16 -1.74 18.20 10.58
C THR A 16 -2.13 16.96 11.36
N LYS A 17 -1.13 16.18 11.79
CA LYS A 17 -1.28 14.88 12.44
C LYS A 17 -1.94 13.83 11.57
N GLN A 18 -2.00 14.08 10.27
CA GLN A 18 -2.46 13.07 9.33
C GLN A 18 -1.41 11.98 9.14
N VAL A 19 -1.89 10.76 8.94
CA VAL A 19 -1.02 9.61 8.69
C VAL A 19 -1.10 9.26 7.22
N THR A 20 0.05 9.08 6.59
CA THR A 20 0.14 8.59 5.21
C THR A 20 0.63 7.15 5.24
N ALA A 21 -0.07 6.28 4.52
CA ALA A 21 0.35 4.90 4.32
C ALA A 21 0.76 4.76 2.87
N LYS A 22 1.90 4.13 2.62
CA LYS A 22 2.40 4.01 1.25
C LYS A 22 2.98 2.64 0.97
N LEU A 23 2.96 2.28 -0.30
CA LEU A 23 3.49 1.02 -0.81
C LEU A 23 4.65 1.33 -1.76
N PRO A 24 5.88 1.43 -1.26
CA PRO A 24 7.01 1.80 -2.13
C PRO A 24 7.22 0.84 -3.29
N THR A 25 6.97 -0.45 -3.08
CA THR A 25 7.16 -1.47 -4.12
C THR A 25 6.06 -1.44 -5.17
N LEU A 26 4.85 -1.02 -4.81
CA LEU A 26 3.72 -0.98 -5.75
C LEU A 26 3.53 0.44 -6.27
N ASN A 27 4.43 0.84 -7.18
CA ASN A 27 4.37 2.15 -7.87
C ASN A 27 4.29 3.36 -6.92
N HIS A 28 4.85 3.24 -5.71
CA HIS A 28 4.80 4.30 -4.70
C HIS A 28 3.37 4.77 -4.40
N THR A 29 2.42 3.86 -4.51
CA THR A 29 1.02 4.16 -4.19
C THR A 29 0.89 4.58 -2.74
N ALA A 30 0.15 5.66 -2.48
CA ALA A 30 0.00 6.19 -1.14
C ALA A 30 -1.39 6.79 -0.94
N ASP A 31 -1.86 6.73 0.30
CA ASP A 31 -3.09 7.40 0.70
C ASP A 31 -2.96 7.79 2.17
N PHE A 32 -3.89 8.60 2.65
CA PHE A 32 -3.78 9.15 3.99
C PHE A 32 -5.11 9.07 4.73
N GLY A 33 -5.04 9.32 6.03
CA GLY A 33 -6.20 9.34 6.90
C GLY A 33 -5.85 10.02 8.22
N ASP A 34 -6.82 10.15 9.10
CA ASP A 34 -6.61 10.75 10.43
C ASP A 34 -5.91 9.78 11.38
N THR A 35 -5.98 8.50 11.09
CA THR A 35 -5.31 7.44 11.86
C THR A 35 -4.59 6.50 10.91
N ALA A 36 -3.67 5.70 11.47
CA ALA A 36 -2.99 4.68 10.67
C ALA A 36 -3.99 3.66 10.10
N GLU A 37 -5.00 3.28 10.88
CA GLU A 37 -6.01 2.34 10.43
C GLU A 37 -6.81 2.89 9.26
N GLU A 38 -7.18 4.16 9.31
CA GLU A 38 -7.92 4.81 8.25
C GLU A 38 -7.07 4.95 6.99
N ALA A 39 -5.81 5.37 7.14
CA ALA A 39 -4.89 5.48 6.04
C ALA A 39 -4.69 4.11 5.36
N LEU A 40 -4.56 3.05 6.16
CA LEU A 40 -4.40 1.70 5.64
C LEU A 40 -5.65 1.22 4.89
N ALA A 41 -6.84 1.52 5.40
CA ALA A 41 -8.08 1.15 4.73
C ALA A 41 -8.21 1.85 3.37
N HIS A 42 -7.87 3.15 3.32
CA HIS A 42 -7.87 3.90 2.07
C HIS A 42 -6.84 3.34 1.08
N LEU A 43 -5.65 3.05 1.58
CA LEU A 43 -4.58 2.50 0.75
C LEU A 43 -4.96 1.15 0.16
N ARG A 44 -5.63 0.32 0.95
CA ARG A 44 -6.06 -1.01 0.48
C ARG A 44 -7.01 -0.88 -0.72
N LYS A 45 -7.97 0.02 -0.65
CA LYS A 45 -8.90 0.24 -1.76
C LYS A 45 -8.17 0.74 -3.01
N LEU A 46 -7.26 1.68 -2.82
CA LEU A 46 -6.49 2.24 -3.92
C LEU A 46 -5.59 1.18 -4.56
N ALA A 47 -4.91 0.38 -3.73
CA ALA A 47 -4.03 -0.67 -4.21
C ALA A 47 -4.81 -1.75 -4.97
N THR A 48 -5.99 -2.12 -4.48
CA THR A 48 -6.83 -3.12 -5.15
C THR A 48 -7.22 -2.63 -6.55
N GLY A 49 -7.63 -1.37 -6.67
CA GLY A 49 -7.97 -0.79 -7.96
C GLY A 49 -6.77 -0.75 -8.91
N LEU A 50 -5.60 -0.38 -8.40
CA LEU A 50 -4.39 -0.34 -9.20
C LEU A 50 -4.00 -1.74 -9.71
N ILE A 51 -4.08 -2.74 -8.85
CA ILE A 51 -3.77 -4.12 -9.24
C ILE A 51 -4.72 -4.59 -10.33
N GLU A 52 -6.01 -4.30 -10.20
CA GLU A 52 -6.99 -4.67 -11.23
C GLU A 52 -6.68 -4.03 -12.57
N VAL A 53 -6.31 -2.75 -12.57
CA VAL A 53 -5.94 -2.04 -13.79
C VAL A 53 -4.70 -2.66 -14.44
N LEU A 54 -3.69 -2.96 -13.63
CA LEU A 54 -2.46 -3.57 -14.14
C LEU A 54 -2.72 -4.93 -14.77
N LEU A 55 -3.57 -5.75 -14.13
CA LEU A 55 -3.92 -7.06 -14.66
C LEU A 55 -4.73 -6.95 -15.96
N ASP A 56 -5.68 -6.00 -16.02
CA ASP A 56 -6.46 -5.77 -17.24
C ASP A 56 -5.59 -5.32 -18.41
N GLU A 57 -4.53 -4.58 -18.13
CA GLU A 57 -3.60 -4.13 -19.16
C GLU A 57 -2.54 -5.19 -19.51
N GLY A 58 -2.57 -6.33 -18.85
CA GLY A 58 -1.61 -7.40 -19.08
C GLY A 58 -0.22 -7.09 -18.54
N LYS A 59 -0.10 -6.16 -17.61
CA LYS A 59 1.18 -5.79 -17.01
C LYS A 59 1.50 -6.71 -15.84
N GLU A 60 2.78 -6.92 -15.61
CA GLU A 60 3.23 -7.70 -14.47
C GLU A 60 3.13 -6.89 -13.19
N LEU A 61 2.74 -7.56 -12.11
CA LEU A 61 2.76 -6.96 -10.78
C LEU A 61 4.19 -6.95 -10.26
N PRO A 62 4.57 -5.93 -9.47
CA PRO A 62 5.87 -5.95 -8.80
C PRO A 62 6.02 -7.19 -7.92
N PRO A 63 7.25 -7.68 -7.69
CA PRO A 63 7.46 -8.81 -6.80
C PRO A 63 7.08 -8.47 -5.37
N SER A 64 6.65 -9.49 -4.62
CA SER A 64 6.28 -9.31 -3.22
C SER A 64 7.49 -8.90 -2.38
N ASP A 65 7.24 -8.06 -1.37
CA ASP A 65 8.25 -7.73 -0.39
C ASP A 65 8.47 -8.92 0.55
N LYS A 66 9.66 -8.97 1.14
CA LYS A 66 9.96 -10.00 2.13
C LYS A 66 9.23 -9.71 3.42
N THR A 67 8.60 -10.74 3.98
CA THR A 67 7.82 -10.60 5.20
C THR A 67 8.57 -11.08 6.45
N GLU A 68 9.82 -11.51 6.29
CA GLU A 68 10.63 -12.11 7.36
C GLU A 68 10.88 -11.17 8.54
N MET A 69 10.95 -9.88 8.27
CA MET A 69 11.25 -8.89 9.30
C MET A 69 10.02 -8.39 10.05
N GLY A 70 8.86 -8.91 9.71
CA GLY A 70 7.61 -8.41 10.27
C GLY A 70 7.20 -7.09 9.64
N GLY A 71 6.21 -6.43 10.23
CA GLY A 71 5.68 -5.16 9.72
C GLY A 71 4.24 -5.29 9.25
N VAL A 72 3.74 -4.24 8.62
CA VAL A 72 2.39 -4.22 8.06
C VAL A 72 2.46 -4.46 6.57
N PHE A 73 1.60 -5.34 6.06
CA PHE A 73 1.58 -5.72 4.65
C PHE A 73 0.16 -5.69 4.10
N LEU A 74 0.07 -5.42 2.84
CA LEU A 74 -1.19 -5.55 2.08
C LEU A 74 -1.08 -6.60 1.00
#